data_f80cdcd4a31b3553c4a2ae32b56e714c
#
_entry.id   f80cdcd4a31b3553c4a2ae32b56e714c
#
_cell.length_a   1.000
_cell.length_b   1.000
_cell.length_c   1.000
_cell.angle_alpha   90.00
_cell.angle_beta   90.00
_cell.angle_gamma   90.00
#
_symmetry.space_group_name_H-M   'P 1'
#
loop_
_entity.id
_entity.type
_entity.pdbx_description
1 polymer ?
#
loop_
_entity_poly.entity_id
_entity_poly.type
_entity_poly.pdbx_seq_one_letter_code
_entity_poly.pdbx_strand_id
1 'polypeptide(L)'
;IWFEPTFHKHVKTLCNGVQIHAEGPSYDHAAFRPWRVQALAFKAIRALYPDYDLWRDFPYEYAFGKLPIDVINGGPGLRLWTDDATATPADLNVLAAADEEAWEQIRQPYLRY
;
A
#
# COMPACT_ATOMS: atom_id res chain seq x y z
N ILE A 1 -6.39 -8.58 -14.96
CA ILE A 1 -7.57 -8.20 -15.74
C ILE A 1 -7.19 -7.22 -16.84
N TRP A 2 -8.03 -7.16 -17.89
CA TRP A 2 -7.99 -6.14 -18.93
C TRP A 2 -9.12 -5.14 -18.68
N PHE A 3 -8.85 -3.84 -18.89
CA PHE A 3 -9.85 -2.79 -18.73
C PHE A 3 -9.48 -1.56 -19.57
N GLU A 4 -10.48 -0.76 -19.90
CA GLU A 4 -10.32 0.51 -20.59
C GLU A 4 -10.92 1.62 -19.73
N PRO A 5 -10.11 2.55 -19.19
CA PRO A 5 -10.62 3.68 -18.44
C PRO A 5 -11.52 4.58 -19.29
N THR A 6 -12.62 5.01 -18.71
CA THR A 6 -13.59 5.87 -19.39
C THR A 6 -13.40 7.36 -19.12
N PHE A 7 -12.61 7.72 -18.10
CA PHE A 7 -12.34 9.11 -17.71
C PHE A 7 -10.97 9.23 -17.02
N HIS A 8 -10.46 10.45 -16.95
CA HIS A 8 -9.16 10.82 -16.40
C HIS A 8 -7.97 10.18 -17.12
N LYS A 9 -7.09 9.49 -16.38
CA LYS A 9 -5.85 8.93 -16.92
C LYS A 9 -6.13 7.72 -17.81
N HIS A 10 -5.34 7.59 -18.87
CA HIS A 10 -5.36 6.45 -19.79
C HIS A 10 -6.71 6.22 -20.49
N VAL A 11 -7.55 7.28 -20.63
CA VAL A 11 -8.83 7.19 -21.33
C VAL A 11 -8.65 6.58 -22.71
N LYS A 12 -9.51 5.63 -23.08
CA LYS A 12 -9.49 4.90 -24.36
C LYS A 12 -8.19 4.13 -24.62
N THR A 13 -7.44 3.81 -23.58
CA THR A 13 -6.25 2.96 -23.66
C THR A 13 -6.54 1.63 -23.02
N LEU A 14 -6.30 0.53 -23.74
CA LEU A 14 -6.41 -0.80 -23.15
C LEU A 14 -5.28 -1.01 -22.13
N CYS A 15 -5.67 -1.18 -20.89
CA CYS A 15 -4.79 -1.36 -19.76
C CYS A 15 -4.83 -2.79 -19.22
N ASN A 16 -3.72 -3.21 -18.64
CA ASN A 16 -3.66 -4.41 -17.82
C ASN A 16 -3.56 -4.03 -16.33
N GLY A 17 -4.11 -4.87 -15.49
CA GLY A 17 -4.03 -4.65 -14.06
C GLY A 17 -4.33 -5.89 -13.24
N VAL A 18 -4.24 -5.72 -11.93
CA VAL A 18 -4.57 -6.73 -10.94
C VAL A 18 -5.82 -6.30 -10.20
N GLN A 19 -6.75 -7.22 -9.99
CA GLN A 19 -7.90 -7.02 -9.12
C GLN A 19 -7.80 -7.99 -7.95
N ILE A 20 -7.83 -7.45 -6.74
CA ILE A 20 -7.77 -8.23 -5.51
C ILE A 20 -9.20 -8.45 -5.04
N HIS A 21 -9.61 -9.71 -4.94
CA HIS A 21 -10.92 -10.10 -4.44
C HIS A 21 -10.79 -10.47 -2.96
N ALA A 22 -11.51 -9.73 -2.11
CA ALA A 22 -11.59 -9.95 -0.67
C ALA A 22 -12.99 -10.48 -0.29
N GLU A 23 -13.41 -11.53 -0.96
CA GLU A 23 -14.74 -12.12 -0.84
C GLU A 23 -14.74 -13.62 -1.20
N GLY A 24 -15.87 -14.28 -0.95
CA GLY A 24 -16.07 -15.68 -1.28
C GLY A 24 -15.66 -16.65 -0.17
N PRO A 25 -15.88 -17.97 -0.39
CA PRO A 25 -15.75 -18.99 0.65
C PRO A 25 -14.32 -19.23 1.15
N SER A 26 -13.31 -18.81 0.39
CA SER A 26 -11.90 -18.91 0.77
C SER A 26 -11.36 -17.63 1.44
N TYR A 27 -12.18 -16.58 1.57
CA TYR A 27 -11.76 -15.34 2.22
C TYR A 27 -11.77 -15.48 3.74
N ASP A 28 -10.62 -15.20 4.36
CA ASP A 28 -10.46 -15.21 5.81
C ASP A 28 -10.16 -13.78 6.31
N HIS A 29 -11.12 -13.19 7.01
CA HIS A 29 -10.99 -11.86 7.62
C HIS A 29 -9.84 -11.76 8.61
N ALA A 30 -9.55 -12.83 9.34
CA ALA A 30 -8.49 -12.84 10.35
C ALA A 30 -7.10 -12.92 9.72
N ALA A 31 -6.98 -13.55 8.54
CA ALA A 31 -5.72 -13.71 7.83
C ALA A 31 -5.42 -12.56 6.85
N PHE A 32 -6.45 -11.90 6.32
CA PHE A 32 -6.26 -10.86 5.31
C PHE A 32 -5.59 -9.60 5.87
N ARG A 33 -4.52 -9.18 5.23
CA ARG A 33 -3.72 -8.00 5.60
C ARG A 33 -3.63 -7.02 4.42
N PRO A 34 -4.65 -6.15 4.22
CA PRO A 34 -4.76 -5.31 3.02
C PRO A 34 -3.55 -4.39 2.82
N TRP A 35 -3.04 -3.77 3.89
CA TRP A 35 -1.86 -2.92 3.80
C TRP A 35 -0.62 -3.70 3.30
N ARG A 36 -0.39 -4.92 3.82
CA ARG A 36 0.73 -5.76 3.39
C ARG A 36 0.61 -6.20 1.94
N VAL A 37 -0.61 -6.51 1.48
CA VAL A 37 -0.88 -6.84 0.07
C VAL A 37 -0.51 -5.68 -0.84
N GLN A 38 -0.92 -4.45 -0.47
CA GLN A 38 -0.58 -3.24 -1.23
C GLN A 38 0.93 -2.96 -1.20
N ALA A 39 1.57 -3.10 -0.07
CA ALA A 39 3.02 -2.94 0.07
C ALA A 39 3.80 -3.91 -0.84
N LEU A 40 3.40 -5.17 -0.85
CA LEU A 40 4.00 -6.19 -1.73
C LEU A 40 3.78 -5.87 -3.22
N ALA A 41 2.64 -5.30 -3.59
CA ALA A 41 2.38 -4.85 -4.95
C ALA A 41 3.35 -3.73 -5.37
N PHE A 42 3.60 -2.73 -4.50
CA PHE A 42 4.61 -1.69 -4.76
C PHE A 42 6.02 -2.29 -4.91
N LYS A 43 6.38 -3.23 -4.04
CA LYS A 43 7.67 -3.93 -4.12
C LYS A 43 7.85 -4.68 -5.43
N ALA A 44 6.81 -5.39 -5.87
CA ALA A 44 6.82 -6.11 -7.14
C ALA A 44 6.94 -5.15 -8.34
N ILE A 45 6.22 -4.02 -8.31
CA ILE A 45 6.33 -2.99 -9.36
C ILE A 45 7.74 -2.43 -9.40
N ARG A 46 8.34 -2.08 -8.26
CA ARG A 46 9.71 -1.57 -8.18
C ARG A 46 10.73 -2.58 -8.73
N ALA A 47 10.57 -3.86 -8.40
CA ALA A 47 11.45 -4.91 -8.88
C ALA A 47 11.33 -5.17 -10.40
N LEU A 48 10.11 -5.12 -10.94
CA LEU A 48 9.85 -5.37 -12.36
C LEU A 48 10.14 -4.15 -13.24
N TYR A 49 10.01 -2.94 -12.70
CA TYR A 49 10.14 -1.67 -13.41
C TYR A 49 11.02 -0.70 -12.60
N PRO A 50 12.34 -0.97 -12.48
CA PRO A 50 13.22 -0.20 -11.59
C PRO A 50 13.33 1.28 -11.99
N ASP A 51 13.20 1.59 -13.27
CA ASP A 51 13.30 2.95 -13.81
C ASP A 51 11.95 3.69 -13.80
N TYR A 52 10.88 3.02 -13.36
CA TYR A 52 9.57 3.67 -13.31
C TYR A 52 9.49 4.63 -12.12
N ASP A 53 9.06 5.87 -12.41
CA ASP A 53 8.78 6.88 -11.36
C ASP A 53 7.53 6.50 -10.58
N LEU A 54 7.73 5.67 -9.56
CA LEU A 54 6.65 5.14 -8.71
C LEU A 54 6.11 6.19 -7.75
N TRP A 55 7.00 7.07 -7.26
CA TRP A 55 6.66 8.04 -6.23
C TRP A 55 6.50 9.43 -6.81
N ARG A 56 5.25 9.83 -7.05
CA ARG A 56 4.97 11.17 -7.56
C ARG A 56 5.21 12.22 -6.49
N ASP A 57 5.88 13.31 -6.89
CA ASP A 57 6.12 14.48 -6.06
C ASP A 57 5.18 15.63 -6.47
N PHE A 58 4.19 15.89 -5.64
CA PHE A 58 3.29 17.05 -5.75
C PHE A 58 2.69 17.36 -4.39
N PRO A 59 2.27 18.63 -4.13
CA PRO A 59 1.60 18.98 -2.87
C PRO A 59 0.33 18.14 -2.66
N TYR A 60 0.25 17.47 -1.52
CA TYR A 60 -0.88 16.61 -1.15
C TYR A 60 -1.38 16.95 0.26
N GLU A 61 -2.70 17.08 0.42
CA GLU A 61 -3.35 17.37 1.71
C GLU A 61 -2.69 18.53 2.48
N TYR A 62 -2.35 19.61 1.78
CA TYR A 62 -1.66 20.78 2.35
C TYR A 62 -0.28 20.50 2.95
N ALA A 63 0.28 19.32 2.75
CA ALA A 63 1.64 18.97 3.16
C ALA A 63 2.64 19.35 2.06
N PHE A 64 3.54 20.28 2.37
CA PHE A 64 4.61 20.69 1.49
C PHE A 64 5.92 20.00 1.90
N GLY A 65 6.75 19.63 0.92
CA GLY A 65 8.03 18.99 1.17
C GLY A 65 7.96 17.55 1.66
N LYS A 66 6.80 16.90 1.50
CA LYS A 66 6.59 15.47 1.75
C LYS A 66 5.98 14.82 0.52
N LEU A 67 6.41 13.62 0.21
CA LEU A 67 5.79 12.84 -0.85
C LEU A 67 4.36 12.41 -0.45
N PRO A 68 3.40 12.41 -1.37
CA PRO A 68 2.03 11.95 -1.11
C PRO A 68 1.96 10.59 -0.44
N ILE A 69 2.79 9.64 -0.89
CA ILE A 69 2.84 8.30 -0.30
C ILE A 69 3.24 8.32 1.18
N ASP A 70 4.18 9.20 1.57
CA ASP A 70 4.61 9.32 2.96
C ASP A 70 3.51 9.93 3.85
N VAL A 71 2.70 10.85 3.28
CA VAL A 71 1.53 11.41 3.97
C VAL A 71 0.44 10.35 4.13
N ILE A 72 0.10 9.63 3.07
CA ILE A 72 -0.94 8.59 3.06
C ILE A 72 -0.58 7.44 4.00
N ASN A 73 0.68 7.04 4.03
CA ASN A 73 1.15 5.93 4.87
C ASN A 73 1.46 6.34 6.32
N GLY A 74 1.41 7.63 6.66
CA GLY A 74 1.79 8.12 7.98
C GLY A 74 3.29 8.25 8.21
N GLY A 75 4.12 8.03 7.18
CA GLY A 75 5.58 8.13 7.25
C GLY A 75 6.29 7.47 6.06
N PRO A 76 7.62 7.63 5.96
CA PRO A 76 8.40 7.16 4.82
C PRO A 76 8.71 5.65 4.85
N GLY A 77 8.34 4.92 5.91
CA GLY A 77 8.73 3.53 6.12
C GLY A 77 8.38 2.60 4.95
N LEU A 78 7.16 2.69 4.45
CA LEU A 78 6.71 1.89 3.29
C LEU A 78 7.55 2.18 2.05
N ARG A 79 7.76 3.44 1.72
CA ARG A 79 8.53 3.85 0.55
C ARG A 79 9.99 3.38 0.66
N LEU A 80 10.64 3.63 1.79
CA LEU A 80 12.02 3.21 2.02
C LEU A 80 12.17 1.69 1.92
N TRP A 81 11.26 0.95 2.52
CA TRP A 81 11.23 -0.51 2.40
C TRP A 81 11.02 -0.97 0.94
N THR A 82 10.13 -0.30 0.20
CA THR A 82 9.86 -0.62 -1.22
C THR A 82 11.11 -0.42 -2.07
N ASP A 83 11.85 0.67 -1.84
CA ASP A 83 13.02 1.04 -2.64
C ASP A 83 14.30 0.28 -2.25
N ASP A 84 14.36 -0.28 -1.05
CA ASP A 84 15.49 -1.08 -0.59
C ASP A 84 15.48 -2.48 -1.24
N ALA A 85 16.39 -2.73 -2.19
CA ALA A 85 16.48 -4.01 -2.90
C ALA A 85 16.77 -5.21 -1.98
N THR A 86 17.27 -4.99 -0.75
CA THR A 86 17.59 -6.04 0.21
C THR A 86 16.45 -6.36 1.15
N ALA A 87 15.47 -5.46 1.28
CA ALA A 87 14.33 -5.64 2.17
C ALA A 87 13.39 -6.76 1.68
N THR A 88 12.96 -7.57 2.63
CA THR A 88 12.16 -8.78 2.41
C THR A 88 10.70 -8.60 2.85
N PRO A 89 9.77 -9.46 2.42
CA PRO A 89 8.40 -9.43 2.92
C PRO A 89 8.28 -9.58 4.44
N ALA A 90 9.23 -10.26 5.11
CA ALA A 90 9.23 -10.42 6.56
C ALA A 90 9.41 -9.09 7.30
N ASP A 91 10.14 -8.14 6.70
CA ASP A 91 10.39 -6.82 7.28
C ASP A 91 9.12 -5.98 7.42
N LEU A 92 8.09 -6.26 6.60
CA LEU A 92 6.78 -5.62 6.74
C LEU A 92 6.12 -5.91 8.10
N ASN A 93 6.36 -7.08 8.68
CA ASN A 93 5.84 -7.40 10.00
C ASN A 93 6.50 -6.54 11.08
N VAL A 94 7.79 -6.28 10.94
CA VAL A 94 8.54 -5.40 11.85
C VAL A 94 8.05 -3.95 11.72
N LEU A 95 7.88 -3.47 10.48
CA LEU A 95 7.36 -2.13 10.22
C LEU A 95 5.97 -1.88 10.82
N ALA A 96 5.09 -2.88 10.77
CA ALA A 96 3.71 -2.74 11.23
C ALA A 96 3.54 -3.01 12.73
N ALA A 97 4.40 -3.83 13.33
CA ALA A 97 4.18 -4.37 14.68
C ALA A 97 3.99 -3.30 15.75
N ALA A 98 4.82 -2.26 15.75
CA ALA A 98 4.73 -1.20 16.78
C ALA A 98 3.43 -0.41 16.68
N ASP A 99 3.00 -0.09 15.46
CA ASP A 99 1.76 0.66 15.22
C ASP A 99 0.54 -0.20 15.49
N GLU A 100 0.57 -1.48 15.12
CA GLU A 100 -0.50 -2.46 15.40
C GLU A 100 -0.69 -2.64 16.91
N GLU A 101 0.41 -2.77 17.68
CA GLU A 101 0.38 -2.91 19.14
C GLU A 101 -0.14 -1.63 19.82
N ALA A 102 0.37 -0.47 19.41
CA ALA A 102 -0.09 0.82 19.96
C ALA A 102 -1.56 1.04 19.68
N TRP A 103 -2.03 0.74 18.47
CA TRP A 103 -3.43 0.85 18.10
C TRP A 103 -4.32 -0.11 18.91
N GLU A 104 -3.87 -1.35 19.11
CA GLU A 104 -4.62 -2.32 19.90
C GLU A 104 -4.88 -1.80 21.32
N GLN A 105 -3.90 -1.18 21.96
CA GLN A 105 -4.06 -0.57 23.29
C GLN A 105 -5.00 0.63 23.26
N ILE A 106 -4.85 1.52 22.27
CA ILE A 106 -5.67 2.75 22.17
C ILE A 106 -7.14 2.43 21.93
N ARG A 107 -7.45 1.43 21.10
CA ARG A 107 -8.84 1.11 20.73
C ARG A 107 -9.62 0.38 21.81
N GLN A 108 -8.95 -0.33 22.75
CA GLN A 108 -9.61 -1.15 23.77
C GLN A 108 -10.74 -0.45 24.53
N PRO A 109 -10.60 0.80 25.03
CA PRO A 109 -11.67 1.48 25.74
C PRO A 109 -12.93 1.78 24.90
N TYR A 110 -12.82 1.71 23.59
CA TYR A 110 -13.89 2.01 22.64
C TYR A 110 -14.59 0.76 22.09
N LEU A 111 -14.03 -0.41 22.33
CA LEU A 111 -14.67 -1.68 21.96
C LEU A 111 -15.86 -1.94 22.86
N ARG A 112 -16.99 -2.28 22.26
CA ARG A 112 -18.25 -2.57 22.98
C ARG A 112 -18.61 -4.05 23.00
N TYR A 113 -17.80 -4.88 22.37
CA TYR A 113 -18.00 -6.33 22.24
C TYR A 113 -16.64 -7.04 22.01
#